data_c0287ada2bcb4e18f71b8f1d0edcb329
#
_entry.id   c0287ada2bcb4e18f71b8f1d0edcb329
#
_cell.length_a   1.000
_cell.length_b   1.000
_cell.length_c   1.000
_cell.angle_alpha   90.00
_cell.angle_beta   90.00
_cell.angle_gamma   90.00
#
_symmetry.space_group_name_H-M   'P 1'
#
loop_
_entity.id
_entity.type
_entity.pdbx_description
1 polymer ?
#
loop_
_entity_poly.entity_id
_entity_poly.type
_entity_poly.pdbx_seq_one_letter_code
_entity_poly.pdbx_strand_id
1 'polypeptide(L)'
;MKKLVSVVAAAAMVGLTALSFTSCGAAKSKAQGKVLNICVWNEEFQSRFNDYFAKAGLVPEDVKVNWIITPNQGNAYQNKLDELLLNQENASADEKVDLFLVEADYALKYVDSPYVLDVKKDIGLTDADLANQYKYTKDVMTDSKGKLRGVTWQACPGGFVYRRSIAKDVLGTDDPAEVQKALGDWDRFDAVAAQAKAKGYFMLSGFDDDYRVFSDNVTTPCVKDGKINVDAQIRRWVMQTKEYTEKGYNNKANLWSNESFKGASKTGKVFGYFGPAWFIDFCLAPATLDNPSAEKALGNGSYGDWAFCMGPQGFSWGGTWICAAAGSDNVDLIKNIMYTMTCDKETMVKIAKEASDFVNNEPAMREVAASDYQNPFLGGQNHIALFLDSAKSISKATMTPYDQGFAEKIQGAMADYYNGDVDEATAWENFYKSLKELYPNLQK
;
A
#
# COMPACT_ATOMS: atom_id res chain seq x y z
N MET A 1 -15.28 42.68 -14.12
CA MET A 1 -14.59 43.55 -15.10
C MET A 1 -13.18 43.06 -15.28
N LYS A 2 -12.84 42.74 -16.55
CA LYS A 2 -11.53 42.63 -17.19
C LYS A 2 -10.58 41.52 -16.60
N LYS A 3 -10.45 40.37 -17.24
CA LYS A 3 -9.65 39.99 -18.43
C LYS A 3 -8.25 40.65 -18.43
N LEU A 4 -7.20 39.84 -18.34
CA LEU A 4 -6.11 39.94 -19.32
C LEU A 4 -5.37 38.58 -19.45
N VAL A 5 -5.42 38.10 -20.67
CA VAL A 5 -4.59 37.10 -21.31
C VAL A 5 -3.33 37.85 -21.77
N SER A 6 -2.16 37.22 -21.69
CA SER A 6 -1.07 37.57 -22.60
C SER A 6 -0.14 36.38 -22.80
N VAL A 7 -0.24 35.84 -23.98
CA VAL A 7 0.77 35.10 -24.72
C VAL A 7 1.83 36.11 -25.20
N VAL A 8 3.11 35.72 -25.14
CA VAL A 8 4.09 36.12 -26.16
C VAL A 8 5.17 35.07 -26.28
N ALA A 9 5.36 34.69 -27.49
CA ALA A 9 6.35 33.78 -28.02
C ALA A 9 7.59 34.53 -28.57
N ALA A 10 8.66 33.77 -28.68
CA ALA A 10 9.61 33.66 -29.78
C ALA A 10 10.73 34.71 -29.98
N ALA A 11 11.93 34.15 -29.96
CA ALA A 11 12.96 34.13 -31.01
C ALA A 11 13.89 35.35 -31.21
N ALA A 12 15.16 35.04 -31.20
CA ALA A 12 16.17 35.18 -32.25
C ALA A 12 17.58 34.97 -31.69
N MET A 13 18.22 33.99 -32.08
CA MET A 13 19.36 33.71 -33.03
C MET A 13 20.43 34.83 -33.09
N VAL A 14 21.67 34.33 -32.94
CA VAL A 14 22.89 34.43 -33.78
C VAL A 14 24.16 34.68 -32.95
N GLY A 15 25.14 33.80 -33.17
CA GLY A 15 26.54 34.05 -32.81
C GLY A 15 27.35 32.78 -32.67
N LEU A 16 27.77 32.17 -33.80
CA LEU A 16 28.82 31.14 -33.85
C LEU A 16 30.16 31.69 -33.35
N THR A 17 30.80 30.95 -32.43
CA THR A 17 32.25 30.75 -32.53
C THR A 17 32.59 29.36 -31.97
N ALA A 18 33.07 28.53 -32.87
CA ALA A 18 33.62 27.22 -32.55
C ALA A 18 34.96 27.38 -31.82
N LEU A 19 35.05 26.78 -30.65
CA LEU A 19 36.35 26.43 -30.05
C LEU A 19 36.27 25.00 -29.58
N SER A 20 36.83 24.12 -30.38
CA SER A 20 37.10 22.71 -30.07
C SER A 20 38.07 22.63 -28.89
N PHE A 21 37.59 22.20 -27.73
CA PHE A 21 38.43 21.58 -26.72
C PHE A 21 37.99 20.13 -26.54
N THR A 22 38.80 19.25 -27.11
CA THR A 22 38.84 17.84 -26.73
C THR A 22 39.36 17.80 -25.28
N SER A 23 38.47 17.55 -24.34
CA SER A 23 38.80 17.12 -22.99
C SER A 23 38.14 15.81 -22.74
N CYS A 24 38.93 14.74 -22.71
CA CYS A 24 38.58 13.51 -22.05
C CYS A 24 38.36 13.84 -20.55
N GLY A 25 37.17 14.26 -20.21
CA GLY A 25 36.74 14.42 -18.82
C GLY A 25 36.24 13.09 -18.31
N ALA A 26 37.04 12.39 -17.49
CA ALA A 26 36.48 11.41 -16.55
C ALA A 26 35.27 12.06 -15.88
N ALA A 27 34.13 11.39 -15.91
CA ALA A 27 32.96 11.82 -15.17
C ALA A 27 33.38 12.02 -13.71
N LYS A 28 33.45 13.29 -13.28
CA LYS A 28 33.64 13.61 -11.85
C LYS A 28 32.45 12.96 -11.15
N SER A 29 32.72 11.95 -10.31
CA SER A 29 31.75 11.51 -9.33
C SER A 29 31.28 12.76 -8.60
N LYS A 30 29.98 13.07 -8.63
CA LYS A 30 29.44 14.13 -7.79
C LYS A 30 29.80 13.77 -6.35
N ALA A 31 30.31 14.74 -5.61
CA ALA A 31 30.61 14.51 -4.19
C ALA A 31 29.30 14.03 -3.52
N GLN A 32 29.39 12.95 -2.77
CA GLN A 32 28.25 12.42 -2.02
C GLN A 32 27.85 13.43 -0.95
N GLY A 33 26.52 13.64 -0.76
CA GLY A 33 25.97 14.48 0.30
C GLY A 33 26.28 13.93 1.68
N LYS A 34 26.21 14.79 2.68
CA LYS A 34 26.44 14.43 4.09
C LYS A 34 25.17 14.30 4.90
N VAL A 35 24.04 14.71 4.33
CA VAL A 35 22.73 14.53 4.92
C VAL A 35 21.89 13.75 3.93
N LEU A 36 21.29 12.64 4.38
CA LEU A 36 20.32 11.86 3.62
C LEU A 36 18.92 12.17 4.17
N ASN A 37 18.14 12.95 3.42
CA ASN A 37 16.79 13.33 3.80
C ASN A 37 15.77 12.34 3.22
N ILE A 38 15.00 11.69 4.09
CA ILE A 38 14.01 10.67 3.73
C ILE A 38 12.62 11.12 4.17
N CYS A 39 11.70 11.32 3.21
CA CYS A 39 10.30 11.68 3.47
C CYS A 39 9.42 10.44 3.59
N VAL A 40 8.69 10.32 4.70
CA VAL A 40 7.80 9.20 5.02
C VAL A 40 6.55 9.69 5.73
N TRP A 41 5.47 8.88 5.72
CA TRP A 41 4.24 9.23 6.45
C TRP A 41 4.09 8.51 7.80
N ASN A 42 4.92 7.51 8.07
CA ASN A 42 4.97 6.76 9.33
C ASN A 42 6.37 6.20 9.58
N GLU A 43 6.53 5.45 10.66
CA GLU A 43 7.83 4.90 11.08
C GLU A 43 8.14 3.50 10.51
N GLU A 44 7.28 2.93 9.65
CA GLU A 44 7.48 1.57 9.15
C GLU A 44 8.80 1.43 8.40
N PHE A 45 9.02 2.25 7.38
CA PHE A 45 10.28 2.19 6.61
C PHE A 45 11.49 2.58 7.45
N GLN A 46 11.34 3.54 8.37
CA GLN A 46 12.41 3.91 9.30
C GLN A 46 12.85 2.69 10.13
N SER A 47 11.91 1.93 10.66
CA SER A 47 12.22 0.70 11.42
C SER A 47 12.92 -0.33 10.54
N ARG A 48 12.42 -0.58 9.33
CA ARG A 48 13.05 -1.51 8.37
C ARG A 48 14.46 -1.06 7.97
N PHE A 49 14.63 0.22 7.67
CA PHE A 49 15.93 0.80 7.35
C PHE A 49 16.93 0.65 8.53
N ASN A 50 16.49 0.98 9.73
CA ASN A 50 17.33 0.87 10.91
C ASN A 50 17.75 -0.57 11.18
N ASP A 51 16.83 -1.54 11.07
CA ASP A 51 17.08 -2.93 11.40
C ASP A 51 17.92 -3.65 10.35
N TYR A 52 17.72 -3.37 9.06
CA TYR A 52 18.33 -4.15 7.98
C TYR A 52 19.40 -3.41 7.17
N PHE A 53 19.47 -2.10 7.28
CA PHE A 53 20.47 -1.31 6.57
C PHE A 53 21.46 -0.61 7.53
N ALA A 54 20.96 0.18 8.47
CA ALA A 54 21.81 0.94 9.38
C ALA A 54 22.57 0.05 10.38
N LYS A 55 21.90 -0.93 11.02
CA LYS A 55 22.55 -1.91 11.92
C LYS A 55 23.55 -2.81 11.21
N ALA A 56 23.42 -2.99 9.90
CA ALA A 56 24.40 -3.71 9.09
C ALA A 56 25.65 -2.87 8.77
N GLY A 57 25.73 -1.62 9.26
CA GLY A 57 26.87 -0.73 9.03
C GLY A 57 26.96 -0.17 7.61
N LEU A 58 25.84 -0.14 6.87
CA LEU A 58 25.81 0.29 5.46
C LEU A 58 25.60 1.79 5.29
N VAL A 59 25.31 2.52 6.36
CA VAL A 59 25.30 4.00 6.36
C VAL A 59 26.74 4.48 6.55
N PRO A 60 27.30 5.31 5.65
CA PRO A 60 28.63 5.89 5.84
C PRO A 60 28.72 6.69 7.13
N GLU A 61 29.85 6.61 7.85
CA GLU A 61 30.04 7.27 9.15
C GLU A 61 29.89 8.79 9.12
N ASP A 62 30.15 9.41 7.97
CA ASP A 62 30.06 10.86 7.75
C ASP A 62 28.70 11.31 7.18
N VAL A 63 27.75 10.41 7.03
CA VAL A 63 26.39 10.71 6.55
C VAL A 63 25.40 10.71 7.71
N LYS A 64 24.67 11.81 7.85
CA LYS A 64 23.55 11.93 8.78
C LYS A 64 22.24 11.56 8.08
N VAL A 65 21.53 10.57 8.59
CA VAL A 65 20.17 10.27 8.10
C VAL A 65 19.17 11.17 8.82
N ASN A 66 18.36 11.89 8.04
CA ASN A 66 17.31 12.78 8.53
C ASN A 66 15.94 12.30 8.05
N TRP A 67 15.04 12.03 8.99
CA TRP A 67 13.68 11.55 8.73
C TRP A 67 12.68 12.69 8.76
N ILE A 68 11.98 12.91 7.67
CA ILE A 68 10.88 13.90 7.55
C ILE A 68 9.57 13.11 7.58
N ILE A 69 9.06 12.90 8.81
CA ILE A 69 7.85 12.13 9.06
C ILE A 69 6.66 13.06 9.09
N THR A 70 5.71 12.89 8.17
CA THR A 70 4.47 13.66 8.10
C THR A 70 3.28 12.70 8.01
N PRO A 71 2.48 12.52 9.08
CA PRO A 71 1.31 11.65 9.05
C PRO A 71 0.34 12.01 7.91
N ASN A 72 -0.11 11.01 7.14
CA ASN A 72 -0.95 11.25 5.95
C ASN A 72 -2.44 11.35 6.32
N GLN A 73 -2.80 12.28 7.19
CA GLN A 73 -4.19 12.64 7.48
C GLN A 73 -4.63 13.79 6.56
N GLY A 74 -5.73 13.59 5.82
CA GLY A 74 -6.22 14.60 4.88
C GLY A 74 -5.17 14.99 3.81
N ASN A 75 -4.40 14.02 3.34
CA ASN A 75 -3.33 14.19 2.35
C ASN A 75 -2.15 15.10 2.81
N ALA A 76 -1.97 15.29 4.13
CA ALA A 76 -0.93 16.17 4.66
C ALA A 76 0.49 15.75 4.21
N TYR A 77 0.78 14.44 4.18
CA TYR A 77 2.05 13.93 3.66
C TYR A 77 2.27 14.30 2.20
N GLN A 78 1.28 14.05 1.34
CA GLN A 78 1.37 14.34 -0.09
C GLN A 78 1.56 15.84 -0.33
N ASN A 79 0.82 16.69 0.40
CA ASN A 79 0.95 18.15 0.30
C ASN A 79 2.34 18.63 0.72
N LYS A 80 2.89 18.06 1.82
CA LYS A 80 4.25 18.40 2.28
C LYS A 80 5.32 17.91 1.31
N LEU A 81 5.16 16.71 0.76
CA LEU A 81 6.08 16.18 -0.24
C LEU A 81 6.08 17.02 -1.51
N ASP A 82 4.90 17.43 -2.00
CA ASP A 82 4.78 18.33 -3.16
C ASP A 82 5.53 19.65 -2.92
N GLU A 83 5.34 20.28 -1.75
CA GLU A 83 6.05 21.51 -1.38
C GLU A 83 7.57 21.33 -1.43
N LEU A 84 8.08 20.24 -0.83
CA LEU A 84 9.51 19.97 -0.78
C LEU A 84 10.08 19.69 -2.19
N LEU A 85 9.40 18.88 -3.00
CA LEU A 85 9.87 18.56 -4.35
C LEU A 85 9.81 19.79 -5.28
N LEU A 86 8.80 20.64 -5.16
CA LEU A 86 8.72 21.91 -5.91
C LEU A 86 9.86 22.87 -5.54
N ASN A 87 10.33 22.83 -4.29
CA ASN A 87 11.43 23.66 -3.83
C ASN A 87 12.82 23.02 -4.01
N GLN A 88 12.90 21.81 -4.56
CA GLN A 88 14.13 21.00 -4.66
C GLN A 88 15.32 21.72 -5.33
N GLU A 89 15.05 22.53 -6.36
CA GLU A 89 16.09 23.27 -7.07
C GLU A 89 16.67 24.43 -6.24
N ASN A 90 15.89 25.00 -5.33
CA ASN A 90 16.28 26.13 -4.48
C ASN A 90 16.85 25.69 -3.12
N ALA A 91 16.66 24.42 -2.76
CA ALA A 91 17.16 23.89 -1.50
C ALA A 91 18.69 23.77 -1.51
N SER A 92 19.33 24.04 -0.35
CA SER A 92 20.75 23.75 -0.17
C SER A 92 21.02 22.25 -0.23
N ALA A 93 22.26 21.83 -0.43
CA ALA A 93 22.64 20.42 -0.54
C ALA A 93 22.09 19.58 0.63
N ASP A 94 22.23 20.07 1.86
CA ASP A 94 21.79 19.37 3.08
C ASP A 94 20.27 19.42 3.33
N GLU A 95 19.52 20.20 2.56
CA GLU A 95 18.05 20.35 2.69
C GLU A 95 17.27 19.66 1.57
N LYS A 96 17.94 19.20 0.52
CA LYS A 96 17.31 18.48 -0.58
C LYS A 96 16.69 17.17 -0.11
N VAL A 97 15.52 16.85 -0.64
CA VAL A 97 14.97 15.50 -0.51
C VAL A 97 15.85 14.54 -1.32
N ASP A 98 16.24 13.44 -0.72
CA ASP A 98 17.00 12.36 -1.37
C ASP A 98 16.11 11.18 -1.71
N LEU A 99 15.40 10.68 -0.70
CA LEU A 99 14.42 9.62 -0.84
C LEU A 99 13.05 10.08 -0.37
N PHE A 100 12.03 9.63 -1.03
CA PHE A 100 10.66 9.77 -0.55
C PHE A 100 9.87 8.50 -0.85
N LEU A 101 8.92 8.23 -0.01
CA LEU A 101 8.06 7.06 -0.18
C LEU A 101 6.72 7.45 -0.76
N VAL A 102 6.17 6.56 -1.59
CA VAL A 102 4.81 6.67 -2.12
C VAL A 102 4.05 5.38 -1.86
N GLU A 103 2.79 5.53 -1.52
CA GLU A 103 1.88 4.40 -1.31
C GLU A 103 1.08 4.15 -2.59
N ALA A 104 0.61 2.91 -2.78
CA ALA A 104 -0.06 2.45 -4.00
C ALA A 104 -1.18 3.39 -4.48
N ASP A 105 -2.00 3.89 -3.56
CA ASP A 105 -3.19 4.69 -3.91
C ASP A 105 -2.85 6.00 -4.64
N TYR A 106 -1.67 6.57 -4.37
CA TYR A 106 -1.23 7.83 -5.00
C TYR A 106 0.11 7.74 -5.73
N ALA A 107 0.67 6.54 -5.92
CA ALA A 107 1.93 6.34 -6.64
C ALA A 107 1.91 6.95 -8.05
N LEU A 108 0.78 6.81 -8.76
CA LEU A 108 0.62 7.33 -10.11
C LEU A 108 0.66 8.87 -10.21
N LYS A 109 0.48 9.59 -9.11
CA LYS A 109 0.70 11.04 -9.06
C LYS A 109 2.17 11.41 -9.32
N TYR A 110 3.10 10.55 -8.88
CA TYR A 110 4.53 10.82 -8.92
C TYR A 110 5.26 10.12 -10.07
N VAL A 111 4.71 9.04 -10.62
CA VAL A 111 5.39 8.18 -11.59
C VAL A 111 5.83 8.93 -12.86
N ASP A 112 5.02 9.83 -13.39
CA ASP A 112 5.37 10.68 -14.55
C ASP A 112 5.97 12.04 -14.15
N SER A 113 6.22 12.26 -12.85
CA SER A 113 6.78 13.51 -12.33
C SER A 113 8.26 13.70 -12.72
N PRO A 114 8.68 14.94 -13.07
CA PRO A 114 10.09 15.25 -13.33
C PRO A 114 10.95 15.18 -12.06
N TYR A 115 10.33 15.14 -10.88
CA TYR A 115 11.03 15.11 -9.60
C TYR A 115 11.49 13.72 -9.17
N VAL A 116 11.21 12.67 -9.96
CA VAL A 116 11.57 11.29 -9.66
C VAL A 116 12.63 10.78 -10.63
N LEU A 117 13.72 10.24 -10.10
CA LEU A 117 14.80 9.65 -10.89
C LEU A 117 14.40 8.31 -11.51
N ASP A 118 15.03 7.95 -12.63
CA ASP A 118 14.92 6.63 -13.24
C ASP A 118 15.80 5.63 -12.47
N VAL A 119 15.17 4.60 -11.90
CA VAL A 119 15.84 3.57 -11.09
C VAL A 119 16.97 2.86 -11.82
N LYS A 120 16.80 2.62 -13.13
CA LYS A 120 17.83 1.95 -13.93
C LYS A 120 18.89 2.93 -14.42
N LYS A 121 18.46 4.02 -15.06
CA LYS A 121 19.38 4.93 -15.75
C LYS A 121 20.13 5.84 -14.78
N ASP A 122 19.41 6.43 -13.79
CA ASP A 122 19.96 7.48 -12.95
C ASP A 122 20.51 6.90 -11.63
N ILE A 123 19.86 5.86 -11.09
CA ILE A 123 20.32 5.17 -9.86
C ILE A 123 21.23 3.99 -10.19
N GLY A 124 21.02 3.31 -11.32
CA GLY A 124 21.91 2.27 -11.80
C GLY A 124 21.61 0.87 -11.26
N LEU A 125 20.36 0.58 -10.86
CA LEU A 125 19.90 -0.80 -10.68
C LEU A 125 19.69 -1.46 -12.04
N THR A 126 20.20 -2.68 -12.19
CA THR A 126 20.14 -3.43 -13.44
C THR A 126 18.87 -4.28 -13.54
N ASP A 127 18.56 -4.76 -14.75
CA ASP A 127 17.47 -5.72 -14.94
C ASP A 127 17.72 -7.04 -14.16
N ALA A 128 18.99 -7.43 -13.98
CA ALA A 128 19.37 -8.58 -13.16
C ALA A 128 19.06 -8.37 -11.68
N ASP A 129 19.32 -7.17 -11.15
CA ASP A 129 18.98 -6.83 -9.76
C ASP A 129 17.46 -6.89 -9.53
N LEU A 130 16.68 -6.44 -10.49
CA LEU A 130 15.22 -6.32 -10.43
C LEU A 130 14.48 -7.60 -10.89
N ALA A 131 15.20 -8.64 -11.32
CA ALA A 131 14.60 -9.84 -11.95
C ALA A 131 13.67 -10.60 -11.01
N ASN A 132 13.97 -10.60 -9.72
CA ASN A 132 13.25 -11.36 -8.70
C ASN A 132 12.00 -10.65 -8.13
N GLN A 133 11.78 -9.39 -8.53
CA GLN A 133 10.62 -8.62 -8.09
C GLN A 133 9.38 -9.00 -8.91
N TYR A 134 8.21 -9.02 -8.25
CA TYR A 134 6.94 -9.27 -8.93
C TYR A 134 6.65 -8.20 -10.00
N LYS A 135 6.09 -8.65 -11.12
CA LYS A 135 5.83 -7.76 -12.26
C LYS A 135 4.89 -6.61 -11.89
N TYR A 136 3.78 -6.91 -11.22
CA TYR A 136 2.77 -5.91 -10.89
C TYR A 136 3.30 -4.77 -10.01
N THR A 137 4.28 -5.03 -9.14
CA THR A 137 4.90 -3.97 -8.33
C THR A 137 5.74 -3.01 -9.15
N LYS A 138 6.40 -3.52 -10.21
CA LYS A 138 7.13 -2.69 -11.18
C LYS A 138 6.17 -1.92 -12.09
N ASP A 139 5.06 -2.55 -12.50
CA ASP A 139 4.06 -1.93 -13.37
C ASP A 139 3.49 -0.64 -12.74
N VAL A 140 3.23 -0.64 -11.42
CA VAL A 140 2.74 0.55 -10.69
C VAL A 140 3.69 1.75 -10.81
N MET A 141 5.00 1.52 -10.77
CA MET A 141 6.01 2.59 -10.83
C MET A 141 6.72 2.70 -12.18
N THR A 142 6.16 2.14 -13.23
CA THR A 142 6.65 2.34 -14.60
C THR A 142 5.89 3.50 -15.25
N ASP A 143 6.63 4.54 -15.63
CA ASP A 143 6.06 5.74 -16.25
C ASP A 143 5.53 5.49 -17.66
N SER A 144 4.84 6.48 -18.24
CA SER A 144 4.29 6.45 -19.59
C SER A 144 5.33 6.24 -20.71
N LYS A 145 6.62 6.38 -20.36
CA LYS A 145 7.77 6.17 -21.28
C LYS A 145 8.51 4.86 -21.02
N GLY A 146 7.97 3.99 -20.16
CA GLY A 146 8.55 2.69 -19.81
C GLY A 146 9.74 2.74 -18.85
N LYS A 147 9.93 3.84 -18.10
CA LYS A 147 11.00 3.99 -17.11
C LYS A 147 10.50 3.61 -15.74
N LEU A 148 11.30 2.84 -14.99
CA LEU A 148 11.00 2.49 -13.62
C LEU A 148 11.36 3.65 -12.67
N ARG A 149 10.42 4.14 -11.88
CA ARG A 149 10.52 5.32 -11.03
C ARG A 149 10.63 5.04 -9.54
N GLY A 150 10.40 3.81 -9.13
CA GLY A 150 10.51 3.40 -7.73
C GLY A 150 10.57 1.88 -7.59
N VAL A 151 11.07 1.42 -6.47
CA VAL A 151 11.14 0.01 -6.08
C VAL A 151 10.51 -0.18 -4.70
N THR A 152 10.00 -1.37 -4.44
CA THR A 152 9.34 -1.67 -3.16
C THR A 152 9.89 -2.94 -2.53
N TRP A 153 9.92 -2.97 -1.19
CA TRP A 153 10.20 -4.21 -0.46
C TRP A 153 8.93 -5.06 -0.28
N GLN A 154 7.74 -4.47 -0.40
CA GLN A 154 6.46 -5.13 -0.16
C GLN A 154 5.78 -5.53 -1.46
N ALA A 155 5.18 -6.73 -1.49
CA ALA A 155 4.36 -7.17 -2.62
C ALA A 155 2.85 -7.16 -2.32
N CYS A 156 2.45 -7.19 -1.06
CA CYS A 156 1.11 -6.92 -0.53
C CYS A 156 -0.06 -7.73 -1.10
N PRO A 157 0.06 -9.04 -1.41
CA PRO A 157 -1.12 -9.85 -1.63
C PRO A 157 -1.96 -9.90 -0.36
N GLY A 158 -3.28 -9.95 -0.49
CA GLY A 158 -4.23 -9.96 0.61
C GLY A 158 -5.06 -11.24 0.68
N GLY A 159 -5.64 -11.49 1.85
CA GLY A 159 -6.58 -12.56 2.12
C GLY A 159 -7.36 -12.27 3.40
N PHE A 160 -7.92 -13.28 4.02
CA PHE A 160 -8.80 -13.16 5.18
C PHE A 160 -8.15 -13.71 6.44
N VAL A 161 -7.97 -12.84 7.43
CA VAL A 161 -7.45 -13.19 8.76
C VAL A 161 -8.62 -13.40 9.69
N TYR A 162 -8.80 -14.60 10.19
CA TYR A 162 -9.94 -14.94 11.02
C TYR A 162 -9.56 -15.38 12.43
N ARG A 163 -10.48 -15.23 13.37
CA ARG A 163 -10.34 -15.62 14.76
C ARG A 163 -10.67 -17.10 14.92
N ARG A 164 -9.68 -17.92 15.35
CA ARG A 164 -9.81 -19.38 15.49
C ARG A 164 -10.94 -19.78 16.45
N SER A 165 -11.00 -19.17 17.62
CA SER A 165 -12.03 -19.47 18.61
C SER A 165 -13.45 -19.19 18.08
N ILE A 166 -13.63 -18.11 17.32
CA ILE A 166 -14.92 -17.79 16.69
C ILE A 166 -15.22 -18.77 15.54
N ALA A 167 -14.24 -19.07 14.68
CA ALA A 167 -14.41 -20.04 13.61
C ALA A 167 -14.80 -21.42 14.16
N LYS A 168 -14.15 -21.86 15.23
CA LYS A 168 -14.49 -23.13 15.91
C LYS A 168 -15.91 -23.14 16.45
N ASP A 169 -16.37 -22.03 17.05
CA ASP A 169 -17.75 -21.93 17.52
C ASP A 169 -18.76 -21.91 16.36
N VAL A 170 -18.49 -21.13 15.30
CA VAL A 170 -19.42 -20.94 14.17
C VAL A 170 -19.45 -22.14 13.23
N LEU A 171 -18.27 -22.66 12.86
CA LEU A 171 -18.08 -23.68 11.82
C LEU A 171 -17.79 -25.08 12.38
N GLY A 172 -17.52 -25.21 13.68
CA GLY A 172 -17.07 -26.45 14.30
C GLY A 172 -15.59 -26.76 14.08
N THR A 173 -14.86 -25.93 13.36
CA THR A 173 -13.44 -26.09 13.04
C THR A 173 -12.71 -24.76 13.04
N ASP A 174 -11.44 -24.79 13.37
CA ASP A 174 -10.50 -23.67 13.24
C ASP A 174 -9.32 -23.97 12.29
N ASP A 175 -9.37 -25.13 11.64
CA ASP A 175 -8.37 -25.55 10.65
C ASP A 175 -8.41 -24.66 9.41
N PRO A 176 -7.27 -24.05 8.98
CA PRO A 176 -7.25 -23.09 7.88
C PRO A 176 -7.76 -23.66 6.55
N ALA A 177 -7.52 -24.94 6.26
CA ALA A 177 -7.96 -25.54 5.01
C ALA A 177 -9.47 -25.77 5.01
N GLU A 178 -10.05 -26.18 6.14
CA GLU A 178 -11.49 -26.36 6.27
C GLU A 178 -12.24 -25.00 6.31
N VAL A 179 -11.67 -24.00 7.01
CA VAL A 179 -12.20 -22.63 6.99
C VAL A 179 -12.15 -22.03 5.58
N GLN A 180 -11.05 -22.25 4.83
CA GLN A 180 -10.97 -21.84 3.42
C GLN A 180 -12.09 -22.45 2.58
N LYS A 181 -12.42 -23.73 2.76
CA LYS A 181 -13.53 -24.37 2.04
C LYS A 181 -14.87 -23.72 2.38
N ALA A 182 -15.07 -23.34 3.64
CA ALA A 182 -16.28 -22.67 4.08
C ALA A 182 -16.40 -21.23 3.58
N LEU A 183 -15.28 -20.56 3.27
CA LEU A 183 -15.21 -19.14 2.86
C LEU A 183 -14.76 -18.96 1.40
N GLY A 184 -14.68 -20.02 0.60
CA GLY A 184 -14.00 -20.07 -0.69
C GLY A 184 -14.67 -19.34 -1.86
N ASP A 185 -15.85 -18.79 -1.65
CA ASP A 185 -16.57 -17.90 -2.58
C ASP A 185 -17.50 -16.98 -1.79
N TRP A 186 -18.02 -15.94 -2.43
CA TRP A 186 -18.87 -14.96 -1.77
C TRP A 186 -20.19 -15.53 -1.26
N ASP A 187 -20.81 -16.51 -1.95
CA ASP A 187 -22.07 -17.11 -1.51
C ASP A 187 -21.87 -17.90 -0.21
N ARG A 188 -20.76 -18.62 -0.09
CA ARG A 188 -20.36 -19.32 1.14
C ARG A 188 -19.99 -18.35 2.24
N PHE A 189 -19.26 -17.28 1.90
CA PHE A 189 -18.90 -16.24 2.85
C PHE A 189 -20.14 -15.60 3.47
N ASP A 190 -21.14 -15.26 2.65
CA ASP A 190 -22.43 -14.72 3.09
C ASP A 190 -23.21 -15.71 3.97
N ALA A 191 -23.17 -17.00 3.64
CA ALA A 191 -23.79 -18.05 4.47
C ALA A 191 -23.12 -18.17 5.84
N VAL A 192 -21.80 -18.05 5.91
CA VAL A 192 -21.05 -18.05 7.18
C VAL A 192 -21.33 -16.76 7.96
N ALA A 193 -21.50 -15.61 7.31
CA ALA A 193 -21.88 -14.36 7.96
C ALA A 193 -23.23 -14.50 8.70
N ALA A 194 -24.20 -15.18 8.08
CA ALA A 194 -25.49 -15.49 8.72
C ALA A 194 -25.34 -16.42 9.93
N GLN A 195 -24.47 -17.43 9.85
CA GLN A 195 -24.20 -18.34 10.96
C GLN A 195 -23.48 -17.62 12.11
N ALA A 196 -22.50 -16.78 11.80
CA ALA A 196 -21.80 -15.95 12.78
C ALA A 196 -22.77 -15.02 13.54
N LYS A 197 -23.67 -14.37 12.79
CA LYS A 197 -24.71 -13.51 13.39
C LYS A 197 -25.65 -14.28 14.32
N ALA A 198 -26.07 -15.48 13.94
CA ALA A 198 -26.94 -16.33 14.79
C ALA A 198 -26.30 -16.69 16.13
N LYS A 199 -24.96 -16.66 16.20
CA LYS A 199 -24.17 -16.89 17.41
C LYS A 199 -23.71 -15.59 18.12
N GLY A 200 -24.11 -14.43 17.62
CA GLY A 200 -23.84 -13.13 18.22
C GLY A 200 -22.48 -12.54 17.84
N TYR A 201 -21.90 -12.98 16.72
CA TYR A 201 -20.69 -12.43 16.15
C TYR A 201 -21.01 -11.58 14.92
N PHE A 202 -20.08 -10.70 14.57
CA PHE A 202 -20.04 -9.97 13.30
C PHE A 202 -19.07 -10.68 12.35
N MET A 203 -19.43 -10.78 11.08
CA MET A 203 -18.52 -11.33 10.07
C MET A 203 -17.37 -10.39 9.80
N LEU A 204 -17.67 -9.10 9.64
CA LEU A 204 -16.73 -8.01 9.40
C LEU A 204 -16.90 -6.90 10.45
N SER A 205 -15.91 -6.04 10.57
CA SER A 205 -15.95 -4.92 11.50
C SER A 205 -16.77 -3.74 10.97
N GLY A 206 -16.68 -3.44 9.67
CA GLY A 206 -17.27 -2.24 9.15
C GLY A 206 -17.68 -2.26 7.68
N PHE A 207 -17.94 -1.07 7.16
CA PHE A 207 -18.43 -0.85 5.81
C PHE A 207 -17.36 -1.01 4.74
N ASP A 208 -16.12 -0.76 5.09
CA ASP A 208 -14.97 -0.64 4.18
C ASP A 208 -13.99 -1.81 4.29
N ASP A 209 -14.25 -2.79 5.17
CA ASP A 209 -13.32 -3.90 5.44
C ASP A 209 -13.01 -4.74 4.20
N ASP A 210 -13.98 -4.96 3.34
CA ASP A 210 -13.85 -5.76 2.12
C ASP A 210 -13.75 -4.92 0.83
N TYR A 211 -13.79 -3.59 0.94
CA TYR A 211 -13.71 -2.68 -0.21
C TYR A 211 -12.51 -3.02 -1.12
N ARG A 212 -11.35 -3.28 -0.54
CA ARG A 212 -10.11 -3.57 -1.29
C ARG A 212 -10.20 -4.88 -2.06
N VAL A 213 -10.95 -5.86 -1.57
CA VAL A 213 -11.18 -7.10 -2.30
C VAL A 213 -11.92 -6.83 -3.62
N PHE A 214 -12.94 -6.00 -3.57
CA PHE A 214 -13.72 -5.65 -4.76
C PHE A 214 -12.98 -4.67 -5.68
N SER A 215 -12.34 -3.63 -5.11
CA SER A 215 -11.69 -2.60 -5.91
C SER A 215 -10.43 -3.08 -6.64
N ASP A 216 -9.70 -4.07 -6.10
CA ASP A 216 -8.54 -4.66 -6.78
C ASP A 216 -8.93 -5.68 -7.86
N ASN A 217 -10.18 -6.11 -7.88
CA ASN A 217 -10.72 -7.06 -8.85
C ASN A 217 -11.63 -6.42 -9.92
N VAL A 218 -11.57 -5.11 -10.07
CA VAL A 218 -12.29 -4.41 -11.14
C VAL A 218 -11.71 -4.80 -12.52
N THR A 219 -12.58 -4.91 -13.49
CA THR A 219 -12.23 -5.28 -14.87
C THR A 219 -12.03 -4.07 -15.78
N THR A 220 -12.47 -2.91 -15.32
CA THR A 220 -12.38 -1.64 -16.05
C THR A 220 -11.92 -0.53 -15.10
N PRO A 221 -11.11 0.43 -15.58
CA PRO A 221 -10.63 1.53 -14.75
C PRO A 221 -11.78 2.42 -14.26
N CYS A 222 -11.62 3.04 -13.09
CA CYS A 222 -12.63 3.92 -12.49
C CYS A 222 -12.88 5.22 -13.30
N VAL A 223 -11.92 5.60 -14.14
CA VAL A 223 -12.07 6.67 -15.15
C VAL A 223 -11.58 6.16 -16.49
N LYS A 224 -12.45 6.25 -17.50
CA LYS A 224 -12.14 5.88 -18.88
C LYS A 224 -12.56 6.99 -19.84
N ASP A 225 -11.66 7.47 -20.68
CA ASP A 225 -11.91 8.53 -21.66
C ASP A 225 -12.54 9.80 -21.03
N GLY A 226 -12.08 10.18 -19.83
CA GLY A 226 -12.60 11.32 -19.07
C GLY A 226 -13.97 11.11 -18.44
N LYS A 227 -14.52 9.89 -18.47
CA LYS A 227 -15.81 9.55 -17.86
C LYS A 227 -15.62 8.71 -16.61
N ILE A 228 -16.41 9.00 -15.59
CA ILE A 228 -16.49 8.21 -14.37
C ILE A 228 -17.15 6.86 -14.71
N ASN A 229 -16.47 5.79 -14.37
CA ASN A 229 -16.93 4.43 -14.59
C ASN A 229 -17.01 3.70 -13.24
N VAL A 230 -18.17 3.14 -12.93
CA VAL A 230 -18.37 2.32 -11.74
C VAL A 230 -18.49 0.86 -12.16
N ASP A 231 -17.40 0.13 -11.97
CA ASP A 231 -17.33 -1.30 -12.31
C ASP A 231 -18.36 -2.14 -11.53
N ALA A 232 -18.72 -3.28 -12.10
CA ALA A 232 -19.67 -4.21 -11.47
C ALA A 232 -19.21 -4.71 -10.09
N GLN A 233 -17.90 -4.85 -9.88
CA GLN A 233 -17.35 -5.24 -8.58
C GLN A 233 -17.63 -4.18 -7.50
N ILE A 234 -17.49 -2.90 -7.83
CA ILE A 234 -17.80 -1.81 -6.91
C ILE A 234 -19.30 -1.76 -6.58
N ARG A 235 -20.15 -1.99 -7.57
CA ARG A 235 -21.61 -2.08 -7.32
C ARG A 235 -21.96 -3.27 -6.43
N ARG A 236 -21.30 -4.41 -6.62
CA ARG A 236 -21.45 -5.58 -5.76
C ARG A 236 -21.05 -5.28 -4.31
N TRP A 237 -19.93 -4.62 -4.09
CA TRP A 237 -19.52 -4.15 -2.76
C TRP A 237 -20.61 -3.29 -2.11
N VAL A 238 -21.16 -2.30 -2.84
CA VAL A 238 -22.23 -1.44 -2.32
C VAL A 238 -23.45 -2.25 -1.89
N MET A 239 -23.88 -3.19 -2.71
CA MET A 239 -25.06 -4.04 -2.41
C MET A 239 -24.81 -4.96 -1.22
N GLN A 240 -23.67 -5.65 -1.19
CA GLN A 240 -23.32 -6.59 -0.11
C GLN A 240 -23.15 -5.86 1.23
N THR A 241 -22.46 -4.73 1.24
CA THR A 241 -22.26 -3.93 2.46
C THR A 241 -23.59 -3.41 3.03
N LYS A 242 -24.51 -2.98 2.15
CA LYS A 242 -25.86 -2.61 2.59
C LYS A 242 -26.60 -3.79 3.24
N GLU A 243 -26.59 -4.95 2.58
CA GLU A 243 -27.18 -6.17 3.12
C GLU A 243 -26.56 -6.58 4.47
N TYR A 244 -25.23 -6.54 4.57
CA TYR A 244 -24.50 -6.86 5.81
C TYR A 244 -24.88 -5.91 6.94
N THR A 245 -25.04 -4.64 6.64
CA THR A 245 -25.44 -3.62 7.61
C THR A 245 -26.88 -3.85 8.10
N GLU A 246 -27.82 -4.11 7.20
CA GLU A 246 -29.23 -4.37 7.53
C GLU A 246 -29.42 -5.66 8.33
N LYS A 247 -28.69 -6.71 7.96
CA LYS A 247 -28.72 -8.00 8.66
C LYS A 247 -27.85 -8.02 9.94
N GLY A 248 -27.05 -6.99 10.15
CA GLY A 248 -26.14 -6.88 11.29
C GLY A 248 -24.99 -7.88 11.21
N TYR A 249 -24.47 -8.15 10.01
CA TYR A 249 -23.30 -8.99 9.79
C TYR A 249 -22.00 -8.20 9.97
N ASN A 250 -22.04 -6.87 9.94
CA ASN A 250 -20.93 -5.99 10.30
C ASN A 250 -21.25 -5.15 11.55
N ASN A 251 -20.19 -4.64 12.20
CA ASN A 251 -20.27 -3.81 13.41
C ASN A 251 -20.40 -2.30 13.11
N LYS A 252 -20.58 -1.90 11.86
CA LYS A 252 -20.70 -0.50 11.39
C LYS A 252 -19.52 0.41 11.77
N ALA A 253 -18.36 -0.16 12.05
CA ALA A 253 -17.16 0.60 12.36
C ALA A 253 -16.47 1.07 11.06
N ASN A 254 -15.70 2.15 11.15
CA ASN A 254 -14.75 2.49 10.11
C ASN A 254 -13.47 1.67 10.29
N LEU A 255 -12.88 1.13 9.23
CA LEU A 255 -11.73 0.23 9.27
C LEU A 255 -10.57 0.76 10.12
N TRP A 256 -10.27 2.06 10.05
CA TRP A 256 -9.17 2.68 10.80
C TRP A 256 -9.56 3.24 12.16
N SER A 257 -10.78 2.97 12.61
CA SER A 257 -11.24 3.45 13.92
C SER A 257 -10.80 2.52 15.05
N ASN A 258 -10.70 3.08 16.24
CA ASN A 258 -10.50 2.29 17.47
C ASN A 258 -11.62 1.25 17.66
N GLU A 259 -12.83 1.55 17.21
CA GLU A 259 -13.97 0.63 17.34
C GLU A 259 -13.80 -0.61 16.46
N SER A 260 -13.27 -0.45 15.24
CA SER A 260 -12.92 -1.57 14.39
C SER A 260 -11.91 -2.49 15.06
N PHE A 261 -10.83 -1.93 15.57
CA PHE A 261 -9.77 -2.71 16.22
C PHE A 261 -10.18 -3.32 17.57
N LYS A 262 -11.11 -2.73 18.31
CA LYS A 262 -11.72 -3.38 19.48
C LYS A 262 -12.41 -4.70 19.13
N GLY A 263 -12.92 -4.85 17.92
CA GLY A 263 -13.47 -6.10 17.41
C GLY A 263 -12.50 -7.27 17.45
N ALA A 264 -11.19 -6.98 17.39
CA ALA A 264 -10.11 -7.98 17.46
C ALA A 264 -9.65 -8.28 18.89
N SER A 265 -10.04 -7.49 19.91
CA SER A 265 -9.63 -7.71 21.30
C SER A 265 -10.10 -9.06 21.84
N LYS A 266 -9.63 -9.44 23.02
CA LYS A 266 -10.03 -10.71 23.71
C LYS A 266 -11.54 -10.89 23.82
N THR A 267 -12.27 -9.81 24.07
CA THR A 267 -13.74 -9.80 24.18
C THR A 267 -14.44 -9.38 22.89
N GLY A 268 -13.68 -9.06 21.86
CA GLY A 268 -14.19 -8.66 20.56
C GLY A 268 -14.96 -9.78 19.87
N LYS A 269 -15.89 -9.40 19.01
CA LYS A 269 -16.85 -10.32 18.37
C LYS A 269 -16.78 -10.32 16.86
N VAL A 270 -15.71 -9.79 16.28
CA VAL A 270 -15.49 -9.79 14.83
C VAL A 270 -14.83 -11.10 14.42
N PHE A 271 -15.43 -11.78 13.43
CA PHE A 271 -14.96 -13.07 12.92
C PHE A 271 -13.59 -12.90 12.23
N GLY A 272 -13.44 -11.86 11.39
CA GLY A 272 -12.18 -11.65 10.69
C GLY A 272 -12.08 -10.31 9.97
N TYR A 273 -10.91 -10.11 9.36
CA TYR A 273 -10.52 -8.90 8.65
C TYR A 273 -9.85 -9.27 7.33
N PHE A 274 -10.08 -8.50 6.28
CA PHE A 274 -9.30 -8.61 5.06
C PHE A 274 -8.01 -7.80 5.16
N GLY A 275 -6.89 -8.38 4.78
CA GLY A 275 -5.62 -7.67 4.81
C GLY A 275 -4.43 -8.43 4.24
N PRO A 276 -3.38 -7.73 3.83
CA PRO A 276 -2.08 -8.28 3.48
C PRO A 276 -1.20 -8.54 4.72
N ALA A 277 0.02 -9.04 4.52
CA ALA A 277 0.92 -9.38 5.60
C ALA A 277 1.23 -8.19 6.53
N TRP A 278 1.47 -6.99 5.99
CA TRP A 278 1.70 -5.79 6.79
C TRP A 278 0.50 -5.43 7.68
N PHE A 279 -0.73 -5.63 7.20
CA PHE A 279 -1.93 -5.39 8.01
C PHE A 279 -1.99 -6.34 9.21
N ILE A 280 -1.62 -7.62 9.00
CA ILE A 280 -1.59 -8.63 10.04
C ILE A 280 -0.62 -8.25 11.17
N ASP A 281 0.63 -7.94 10.83
CA ASP A 281 1.69 -7.71 11.82
C ASP A 281 1.69 -6.29 12.40
N PHE A 282 1.53 -5.28 11.53
CA PHE A 282 1.66 -3.88 11.93
C PHE A 282 0.38 -3.29 12.53
N CYS A 283 -0.81 -3.69 12.02
CA CYS A 283 -2.08 -3.12 12.44
C CYS A 283 -2.86 -4.05 13.38
N LEU A 284 -3.13 -5.30 12.95
CA LEU A 284 -4.04 -6.19 13.65
C LEU A 284 -3.40 -6.81 14.90
N ALA A 285 -2.17 -7.31 14.80
CA ALA A 285 -1.50 -7.97 15.94
C ALA A 285 -1.39 -7.08 17.19
N PRO A 286 -0.97 -5.79 17.11
CA PRO A 286 -1.00 -4.90 18.27
C PRO A 286 -2.40 -4.65 18.82
N ALA A 287 -3.41 -4.59 17.97
CA ALA A 287 -4.80 -4.33 18.38
C ALA A 287 -5.43 -5.50 19.16
N THR A 288 -4.84 -6.69 19.07
CA THR A 288 -5.33 -7.88 19.79
C THR A 288 -4.82 -7.98 21.22
N LEU A 289 -3.80 -7.20 21.58
CA LEU A 289 -3.19 -7.21 22.89
C LEU A 289 -4.10 -6.53 23.93
N ASP A 290 -4.01 -6.99 25.19
CA ASP A 290 -4.73 -6.33 26.30
C ASP A 290 -4.31 -4.86 26.49
N ASN A 291 -3.07 -4.55 26.11
CA ASN A 291 -2.50 -3.21 26.00
C ASN A 291 -1.65 -3.15 24.71
N PRO A 292 -1.83 -2.16 23.83
CA PRO A 292 -1.05 -2.04 22.59
C PRO A 292 0.47 -1.99 22.78
N SER A 293 0.93 -1.56 23.96
CA SER A 293 2.36 -1.53 24.33
C SER A 293 2.85 -2.81 25.00
N ALA A 294 1.98 -3.81 25.19
CA ALA A 294 2.37 -5.08 25.80
C ALA A 294 3.19 -5.94 24.82
N GLU A 295 3.91 -6.90 25.37
CA GLU A 295 4.65 -7.87 24.58
C GLU A 295 3.72 -8.71 23.69
N LYS A 296 4.07 -8.87 22.43
CA LYS A 296 3.41 -9.76 21.45
C LYS A 296 3.66 -11.22 21.85
N ALA A 297 2.89 -11.73 22.80
CA ALA A 297 3.02 -13.09 23.33
C ALA A 297 1.70 -13.85 23.30
N LEU A 298 1.77 -15.17 23.13
CA LEU A 298 0.60 -16.06 23.13
C LEU A 298 -0.21 -15.91 24.42
N GLY A 299 -1.52 -15.72 24.27
CA GLY A 299 -2.45 -15.56 25.41
C GLY A 299 -2.55 -14.14 25.95
N ASN A 300 -1.74 -13.19 25.45
CA ASN A 300 -1.94 -11.78 25.76
C ASN A 300 -3.07 -11.23 24.86
N GLY A 301 -4.18 -10.86 25.47
CA GLY A 301 -5.40 -10.52 24.75
C GLY A 301 -5.93 -11.67 23.90
N SER A 302 -6.04 -11.49 22.59
CA SER A 302 -6.36 -12.55 21.63
C SER A 302 -5.17 -12.92 20.72
N TYR A 303 -3.96 -12.47 21.05
CA TYR A 303 -2.76 -12.80 20.27
C TYR A 303 -2.53 -14.31 20.23
N GLY A 304 -2.34 -14.86 19.04
CA GLY A 304 -2.19 -16.31 18.80
C GLY A 304 -3.51 -17.07 18.58
N ASP A 305 -4.67 -16.43 18.78
CA ASP A 305 -6.00 -16.98 18.46
C ASP A 305 -6.47 -16.63 17.04
N TRP A 306 -5.52 -16.42 16.12
CA TRP A 306 -5.82 -16.03 14.75
C TRP A 306 -5.25 -17.03 13.75
N ALA A 307 -5.83 -17.05 12.55
CA ALA A 307 -5.30 -17.78 11.41
C ALA A 307 -5.62 -17.04 10.12
N PHE A 308 -5.00 -17.49 9.04
CA PHE A 308 -5.12 -16.88 7.72
C PHE A 308 -5.65 -17.90 6.71
N CYS A 309 -6.55 -17.45 5.83
CA CYS A 309 -6.96 -18.12 4.61
C CYS A 309 -7.13 -17.10 3.48
N MET A 310 -7.25 -17.56 2.23
CA MET A 310 -7.43 -16.64 1.11
C MET A 310 -8.80 -15.96 1.09
N GLY A 311 -9.80 -16.59 1.75
CA GLY A 311 -11.16 -16.10 1.71
C GLY A 311 -11.84 -16.32 0.36
N PRO A 312 -12.87 -15.52 0.02
CA PRO A 312 -13.67 -15.73 -1.19
C PRO A 312 -12.96 -15.31 -2.48
N GLN A 313 -11.98 -14.40 -2.39
CA GLN A 313 -11.28 -13.85 -3.54
C GLN A 313 -9.94 -13.24 -3.12
N GLY A 314 -8.87 -13.52 -3.87
CA GLY A 314 -7.56 -12.89 -3.70
C GLY A 314 -7.58 -11.44 -4.17
N PHE A 315 -6.72 -10.62 -3.58
CA PHE A 315 -6.56 -9.19 -3.90
C PHE A 315 -5.18 -8.72 -3.50
N SER A 316 -4.86 -7.46 -3.80
CA SER A 316 -3.70 -6.78 -3.23
C SER A 316 -4.13 -5.44 -2.64
N TRP A 317 -3.44 -5.04 -1.58
CA TRP A 317 -3.73 -3.76 -0.95
C TRP A 317 -2.48 -3.10 -0.41
N GLY A 318 -2.28 -1.83 -0.82
CA GLY A 318 -1.15 -1.03 -0.38
C GLY A 318 0.16 -1.41 -1.08
N GLY A 319 1.23 -1.21 -0.37
CA GLY A 319 2.60 -1.27 -0.83
C GLY A 319 3.25 0.10 -0.82
N THR A 320 4.52 0.10 -0.44
CA THR A 320 5.30 1.32 -0.27
C THR A 320 6.50 1.30 -1.20
N TRP A 321 6.58 2.26 -2.13
CA TRP A 321 7.71 2.39 -3.04
C TRP A 321 8.69 3.44 -2.57
N ILE A 322 9.97 3.09 -2.67
CA ILE A 322 11.10 3.96 -2.44
C ILE A 322 11.41 4.66 -3.75
N CYS A 323 11.30 5.98 -3.78
CA CYS A 323 11.57 6.85 -4.91
C CYS A 323 12.80 7.72 -4.62
N ALA A 324 13.68 7.86 -5.61
CA ALA A 324 14.82 8.77 -5.53
C ALA A 324 14.42 10.14 -6.08
N ALA A 325 14.70 11.21 -5.34
CA ALA A 325 14.38 12.57 -5.77
C ALA A 325 15.39 13.10 -6.80
N ALA A 326 14.89 13.76 -7.82
CA ALA A 326 15.74 14.47 -8.79
C ALA A 326 16.51 15.59 -8.07
N GLY A 327 17.81 15.67 -8.34
CA GLY A 327 18.70 16.66 -7.70
C GLY A 327 19.33 16.21 -6.39
N SER A 328 19.07 14.97 -5.94
CA SER A 328 19.83 14.36 -4.84
C SER A 328 21.32 14.28 -5.15
N ASP A 329 22.16 14.46 -4.15
CA ASP A 329 23.61 14.26 -4.21
C ASP A 329 24.07 12.97 -3.51
N ASN A 330 23.11 12.12 -3.08
CA ASN A 330 23.33 10.84 -2.40
C ASN A 330 23.06 9.61 -3.30
N VAL A 331 23.23 9.72 -4.62
CA VAL A 331 22.81 8.69 -5.61
C VAL A 331 23.40 7.31 -5.33
N ASP A 332 24.69 7.22 -4.97
CA ASP A 332 25.33 5.94 -4.68
C ASP A 332 24.76 5.29 -3.39
N LEU A 333 24.51 6.09 -2.36
CA LEU A 333 23.89 5.61 -1.12
C LEU A 333 22.44 5.18 -1.37
N ILE A 334 21.69 5.94 -2.15
CA ILE A 334 20.32 5.58 -2.60
C ILE A 334 20.32 4.26 -3.33
N LYS A 335 21.27 4.03 -4.25
CA LYS A 335 21.42 2.74 -4.93
C LYS A 335 21.59 1.60 -3.93
N ASN A 336 22.48 1.75 -2.96
CA ASN A 336 22.72 0.73 -1.95
C ASN A 336 21.48 0.47 -1.10
N ILE A 337 20.74 1.52 -0.70
CA ILE A 337 19.50 1.39 0.04
C ILE A 337 18.45 0.62 -0.79
N MET A 338 18.20 1.05 -2.02
CA MET A 338 17.22 0.41 -2.89
C MET A 338 17.58 -1.06 -3.14
N TYR A 339 18.87 -1.35 -3.44
CA TYR A 339 19.33 -2.73 -3.65
C TYR A 339 19.14 -3.58 -2.41
N THR A 340 19.68 -3.16 -1.28
CA THR A 340 19.63 -3.94 -0.02
C THR A 340 18.20 -4.18 0.43
N MET A 341 17.37 -3.13 0.39
CA MET A 341 16.01 -3.18 0.93
C MET A 341 14.98 -3.81 -0.02
N THR A 342 15.32 -4.05 -1.31
CA THR A 342 14.33 -4.55 -2.27
C THR A 342 14.83 -5.65 -3.21
N CYS A 343 16.15 -5.82 -3.36
CA CYS A 343 16.73 -6.77 -4.31
C CYS A 343 17.56 -7.87 -3.62
N ASP A 344 18.23 -7.55 -2.50
CA ASP A 344 19.08 -8.51 -1.79
C ASP A 344 18.24 -9.62 -1.13
N LYS A 345 18.39 -10.84 -1.62
CA LYS A 345 17.58 -11.98 -1.21
C LYS A 345 17.71 -12.28 0.30
N GLU A 346 18.93 -12.19 0.84
CA GLU A 346 19.17 -12.53 2.25
C GLU A 346 18.48 -11.53 3.18
N THR A 347 18.58 -10.24 2.87
CA THR A 347 17.87 -9.17 3.58
C THR A 347 16.36 -9.38 3.47
N MET A 348 15.84 -9.70 2.28
CA MET A 348 14.42 -9.92 2.06
C MET A 348 13.90 -11.14 2.84
N VAL A 349 14.67 -12.23 2.95
CA VAL A 349 14.32 -13.38 3.82
C VAL A 349 14.25 -12.96 5.29
N LYS A 350 15.20 -12.14 5.77
CA LYS A 350 15.17 -11.62 7.15
C LYS A 350 13.93 -10.78 7.41
N ILE A 351 13.65 -9.81 6.54
CA ILE A 351 12.43 -8.97 6.65
C ILE A 351 11.18 -9.85 6.71
N ALA A 352 11.07 -10.85 5.82
CA ALA A 352 9.91 -11.71 5.78
C ALA A 352 9.71 -12.52 7.07
N LYS A 353 10.78 -13.02 7.66
CA LYS A 353 10.72 -13.85 8.88
C LYS A 353 10.54 -13.02 10.15
N GLU A 354 11.26 -11.91 10.27
CA GLU A 354 11.32 -11.12 11.50
C GLU A 354 10.14 -10.13 11.61
N ALA A 355 9.69 -9.60 10.46
CA ALA A 355 8.55 -8.69 10.40
C ALA A 355 7.26 -9.35 9.90
N SER A 356 7.27 -10.66 9.66
CA SER A 356 6.11 -11.40 9.13
C SER A 356 5.54 -10.83 7.83
N ASP A 357 6.38 -10.16 7.02
CA ASP A 357 5.97 -9.45 5.81
C ASP A 357 6.07 -10.34 4.56
N PHE A 358 5.24 -10.04 3.55
CA PHE A 358 5.35 -10.65 2.23
C PHE A 358 6.14 -9.73 1.31
N VAL A 359 7.44 -10.04 1.18
CA VAL A 359 8.39 -9.16 0.50
C VAL A 359 8.39 -9.32 -1.03
N ASN A 360 8.83 -8.28 -1.72
CA ASN A 360 8.87 -8.21 -3.18
C ASN A 360 10.10 -8.92 -3.78
N ASN A 361 10.32 -10.18 -3.37
CA ASN A 361 11.39 -11.03 -3.88
C ASN A 361 10.89 -12.47 -3.93
N GLU A 362 10.51 -12.95 -5.12
CA GLU A 362 9.88 -14.27 -5.28
C GLU A 362 10.75 -15.43 -4.76
N PRO A 363 12.07 -15.51 -5.04
CA PRO A 363 12.93 -16.52 -4.46
C PRO A 363 13.00 -16.51 -2.92
N ALA A 364 12.99 -15.31 -2.30
CA ALA A 364 12.95 -15.19 -0.85
C ALA A 364 11.63 -15.73 -0.29
N MET A 365 10.50 -15.38 -0.92
CA MET A 365 9.19 -15.85 -0.49
C MET A 365 9.03 -17.37 -0.64
N ARG A 366 9.55 -17.96 -1.73
CA ARG A 366 9.57 -19.43 -1.91
C ARG A 366 10.39 -20.11 -0.84
N GLU A 367 11.55 -19.54 -0.45
CA GLU A 367 12.38 -20.07 0.62
C GLU A 367 11.66 -20.05 1.97
N VAL A 368 11.04 -18.92 2.33
CA VAL A 368 10.28 -18.79 3.59
C VAL A 368 9.06 -19.71 3.61
N ALA A 369 8.33 -19.80 2.49
CA ALA A 369 7.17 -20.68 2.37
C ALA A 369 7.53 -22.18 2.54
N ALA A 370 8.72 -22.59 2.09
CA ALA A 370 9.20 -23.97 2.21
C ALA A 370 9.94 -24.26 3.52
N SER A 371 10.14 -23.25 4.37
CA SER A 371 10.86 -23.39 5.65
C SER A 371 9.92 -23.78 6.80
N ASP A 372 10.49 -23.98 7.97
CA ASP A 372 9.79 -24.17 9.23
C ASP A 372 9.31 -22.87 9.89
N TYR A 373 9.26 -21.78 9.11
CA TYR A 373 8.76 -20.49 9.58
C TYR A 373 7.35 -20.59 10.15
N GLN A 374 7.17 -20.01 11.31
CA GLN A 374 5.91 -19.98 12.03
C GLN A 374 5.59 -18.53 12.44
N ASN A 375 4.39 -18.07 12.14
CA ASN A 375 3.90 -16.80 12.64
C ASN A 375 3.18 -17.01 13.99
N PRO A 376 3.72 -16.51 15.12
CA PRO A 376 3.10 -16.73 16.44
C PRO A 376 1.71 -16.12 16.55
N PHE A 377 1.48 -14.98 15.90
CA PHE A 377 0.17 -14.33 15.87
C PHE A 377 -0.91 -15.23 15.24
N LEU A 378 -0.53 -15.97 14.20
CA LEU A 378 -1.41 -16.90 13.47
C LEU A 378 -1.39 -18.32 14.06
N GLY A 379 -1.04 -18.47 15.35
CA GLY A 379 -1.01 -19.76 16.00
C GLY A 379 0.04 -20.73 15.43
N GLY A 380 1.11 -20.22 14.89
CA GLY A 380 2.20 -21.01 14.28
C GLY A 380 2.00 -21.30 12.79
N GLN A 381 0.98 -20.75 12.14
CA GLN A 381 0.77 -20.97 10.71
C GLN A 381 1.86 -20.27 9.87
N ASN A 382 2.42 -20.97 8.87
CA ASN A 382 3.19 -20.35 7.80
C ASN A 382 2.22 -19.86 6.69
N HIS A 383 1.80 -18.62 6.79
CA HIS A 383 0.85 -18.02 5.85
C HIS A 383 1.47 -17.55 4.53
N ILE A 384 2.81 -17.46 4.47
CA ILE A 384 3.54 -16.99 3.28
C ILE A 384 3.26 -17.90 2.05
N ALA A 385 3.10 -19.19 2.27
CA ALA A 385 2.79 -20.15 1.21
C ALA A 385 1.46 -19.82 0.50
N LEU A 386 0.46 -19.33 1.23
CA LEU A 386 -0.85 -18.96 0.68
C LEU A 386 -0.76 -17.68 -0.15
N PHE A 387 0.02 -16.70 0.29
CA PHE A 387 0.25 -15.47 -0.46
C PHE A 387 1.00 -15.68 -1.78
N LEU A 388 1.90 -16.68 -1.85
CA LEU A 388 2.66 -16.97 -3.08
C LEU A 388 1.77 -17.24 -4.30
N ASP A 389 0.66 -17.95 -4.11
CA ASP A 389 -0.25 -18.26 -5.21
C ASP A 389 -1.11 -17.06 -5.57
N SER A 390 -1.56 -16.29 -4.58
CA SER A 390 -2.30 -15.03 -4.80
C SER A 390 -1.46 -14.00 -5.57
N ALA A 391 -0.21 -13.80 -5.18
CA ALA A 391 0.67 -12.81 -5.81
C ALA A 391 0.84 -12.98 -7.33
N LYS A 392 0.70 -14.21 -7.85
CA LYS A 392 0.82 -14.48 -9.29
C LYS A 392 -0.37 -13.98 -10.12
N SER A 393 -1.53 -13.84 -9.51
CA SER A 393 -2.77 -13.43 -10.19
C SER A 393 -3.04 -11.93 -10.13
N ILE A 394 -2.27 -11.18 -9.35
CA ILE A 394 -2.45 -9.74 -9.19
C ILE A 394 -2.13 -9.00 -10.49
N SER A 395 -3.04 -8.10 -10.89
CA SER A 395 -2.89 -7.20 -12.04
C SER A 395 -3.22 -5.77 -11.62
N LYS A 396 -2.39 -4.84 -12.06
CA LYS A 396 -2.59 -3.39 -11.85
C LYS A 396 -2.94 -2.66 -13.15
N ALA A 397 -3.41 -3.39 -14.15
CA ALA A 397 -3.72 -2.84 -15.48
C ALA A 397 -4.90 -1.84 -15.49
N THR A 398 -5.75 -1.86 -14.48
CA THR A 398 -6.90 -0.96 -14.34
C THR A 398 -6.62 0.27 -13.50
N MET A 399 -5.43 0.40 -12.90
CA MET A 399 -5.07 1.55 -12.06
C MET A 399 -5.07 2.85 -12.84
N THR A 400 -5.56 3.90 -12.17
CA THR A 400 -5.59 5.27 -12.68
C THR A 400 -5.15 6.26 -11.59
N PRO A 401 -4.72 7.48 -11.95
CA PRO A 401 -4.45 8.53 -10.95
C PRO A 401 -5.68 9.01 -10.17
N TYR A 402 -6.85 8.51 -10.53
CA TYR A 402 -8.12 8.87 -9.89
C TYR A 402 -8.56 7.90 -8.78
N ASP A 403 -7.88 6.74 -8.65
CA ASP A 403 -8.33 5.64 -7.80
C ASP A 403 -8.44 6.03 -6.32
N GLN A 404 -7.48 6.79 -5.80
CA GLN A 404 -7.55 7.30 -4.41
C GLN A 404 -8.80 8.15 -4.19
N GLY A 405 -8.98 9.18 -5.01
CA GLY A 405 -10.13 10.07 -4.88
C GLY A 405 -11.45 9.36 -5.11
N PHE A 406 -11.50 8.42 -6.07
CA PHE A 406 -12.67 7.57 -6.30
C PHE A 406 -13.02 6.75 -5.05
N ALA A 407 -12.04 6.06 -4.46
CA ALA A 407 -12.23 5.26 -3.25
C ALA A 407 -12.72 6.10 -2.07
N GLU A 408 -12.07 7.24 -1.79
CA GLU A 408 -12.46 8.14 -0.71
C GLU A 408 -13.89 8.67 -0.89
N LYS A 409 -14.26 9.07 -2.11
CA LYS A 409 -15.59 9.66 -2.36
C LYS A 409 -16.71 8.63 -2.36
N ILE A 410 -16.47 7.42 -2.90
CA ILE A 410 -17.51 6.38 -2.88
C ILE A 410 -17.75 5.82 -1.49
N GLN A 411 -16.70 5.55 -0.72
CA GLN A 411 -16.82 5.07 0.66
C GLN A 411 -17.55 6.09 1.52
N GLY A 412 -17.19 7.38 1.43
CA GLY A 412 -17.88 8.46 2.16
C GLY A 412 -19.35 8.59 1.79
N ALA A 413 -19.69 8.62 0.50
CA ALA A 413 -21.08 8.78 0.05
C ALA A 413 -21.95 7.56 0.40
N MET A 414 -21.39 6.35 0.35
CA MET A 414 -22.12 5.12 0.65
C MET A 414 -22.31 4.88 2.15
N ALA A 415 -21.45 5.45 3.02
CA ALA A 415 -21.63 5.33 4.47
C ALA A 415 -22.99 5.86 4.93
N ASP A 416 -23.44 7.01 4.41
CA ASP A 416 -24.76 7.59 4.73
C ASP A 416 -25.91 6.68 4.28
N TYR A 417 -25.75 6.02 3.11
CA TYR A 417 -26.72 5.04 2.61
C TYR A 417 -26.77 3.79 3.47
N TYR A 418 -25.61 3.29 3.90
CA TYR A 418 -25.55 2.10 4.77
C TYR A 418 -26.20 2.36 6.12
N ASN A 419 -26.02 3.56 6.68
CA ASN A 419 -26.66 3.97 7.94
C ASN A 419 -28.16 4.23 7.80
N GLY A 420 -28.68 4.40 6.57
CA GLY A 420 -30.07 4.72 6.30
C GLY A 420 -30.40 6.23 6.38
N ASP A 421 -29.38 7.08 6.36
CA ASP A 421 -29.52 8.54 6.42
C ASP A 421 -30.00 9.11 5.07
N VAL A 422 -29.65 8.42 3.97
CA VAL A 422 -30.08 8.76 2.59
C VAL A 422 -30.51 7.48 1.85
N ASP A 423 -31.28 7.66 0.78
CA ASP A 423 -31.58 6.57 -0.15
C ASP A 423 -30.43 6.30 -1.13
N GLU A 424 -30.49 5.18 -1.84
CA GLU A 424 -29.45 4.76 -2.78
C GLU A 424 -29.21 5.80 -3.89
N ALA A 425 -30.28 6.38 -4.45
CA ALA A 425 -30.20 7.35 -5.54
C ALA A 425 -29.43 8.62 -5.08
N THR A 426 -29.76 9.11 -3.89
CA THR A 426 -29.09 10.26 -3.26
C THR A 426 -27.62 9.95 -2.98
N ALA A 427 -27.28 8.77 -2.49
CA ALA A 427 -25.88 8.37 -2.23
C ALA A 427 -25.06 8.37 -3.54
N TRP A 428 -25.61 7.81 -4.63
CA TRP A 428 -24.95 7.85 -5.93
C TRP A 428 -24.80 9.29 -6.47
N GLU A 429 -25.78 10.15 -6.28
CA GLU A 429 -25.68 11.58 -6.67
C GLU A 429 -24.59 12.29 -5.87
N ASN A 430 -24.53 12.08 -4.56
CA ASN A 430 -23.51 12.63 -3.68
C ASN A 430 -22.10 12.15 -4.08
N PHE A 431 -21.94 10.86 -4.40
CA PHE A 431 -20.70 10.33 -4.92
C PHE A 431 -20.25 11.03 -6.20
N TYR A 432 -21.10 11.08 -7.24
CA TYR A 432 -20.73 11.73 -8.50
C TYR A 432 -20.43 13.22 -8.31
N LYS A 433 -21.19 13.90 -7.48
CA LYS A 433 -20.98 15.33 -7.17
C LYS A 433 -19.62 15.54 -6.51
N SER A 434 -19.33 14.82 -5.42
CA SER A 434 -18.08 14.97 -4.66
C SER A 434 -16.84 14.57 -5.47
N LEU A 435 -16.95 13.57 -6.35
CA LEU A 435 -15.85 13.18 -7.23
C LEU A 435 -15.59 14.24 -8.30
N LYS A 436 -16.64 14.88 -8.84
CA LYS A 436 -16.51 16.00 -9.81
C LYS A 436 -16.01 17.29 -9.16
N GLU A 437 -16.29 17.52 -7.89
CA GLU A 437 -15.70 18.63 -7.14
C GLU A 437 -14.19 18.44 -6.99
N LEU A 438 -13.75 17.20 -6.76
CA LEU A 438 -12.32 16.86 -6.70
C LEU A 438 -11.65 16.88 -8.07
N TYR A 439 -12.35 16.40 -9.11
CA TYR A 439 -11.85 16.31 -10.49
C TYR A 439 -12.82 16.97 -11.48
N PRO A 440 -12.78 18.31 -11.63
CA PRO A 440 -13.78 19.06 -12.40
C PRO A 440 -13.87 18.70 -13.90
N ASN A 441 -12.83 18.08 -14.44
CA ASN A 441 -12.76 17.69 -15.84
C ASN A 441 -13.49 16.36 -16.15
N LEU A 442 -13.90 15.60 -15.13
CA LEU A 442 -14.58 14.32 -15.32
C LEU A 442 -16.06 14.51 -15.69
N GLN A 443 -16.52 13.61 -16.55
CA GLN A 443 -17.94 13.49 -16.93
C GLN A 443 -18.58 12.29 -16.23
N LYS A 444 -19.89 12.38 -16.00
CA LYS A 444 -20.69 11.26 -15.47
C LYS A 444 -20.94 10.25 -16.57
#